data_8c98dcaffa98463c6bf85a6b5964e32f
#
_entry.id   8c98dcaffa98463c6bf85a6b5964e32f
#
_cell.length_a   1.000
_cell.length_b   1.000
_cell.length_c   1.000
_cell.angle_alpha   90.00
_cell.angle_beta   90.00
_cell.angle_gamma   90.00
#
_symmetry.space_group_name_H-M   'P 1'
#
loop_
_entity.id
_entity.type
_entity.pdbx_description
1 polymer ?
#
loop_
_entity_poly.entity_id
_entity_poly.type
_entity_poly.pdbx_seq_one_letter_code
_entity_poly.pdbx_strand_id
1 'polypeptide(L)'
;MRYRRALVEGATYFFTVNLANRSSRLLVDRVHDLRETVRGVRRAHPLEIIAWVVLPDHLHAVWQLPEGDAGYSMRWGLIKGGFSRRIPEGERVGESRKRKGERGLWQRRFWEHLVRDQADLQ
;
A
#
# COMPACT_ATOMS: atom_id res chain seq x y z
N MET A 1 17.06 -13.75 9.73
CA MET A 1 17.57 -12.96 8.60
C MET A 1 16.98 -11.56 8.63
N ARG A 2 17.82 -10.58 8.47
CA ARG A 2 17.35 -9.20 8.46
C ARG A 2 16.78 -8.86 7.08
N TYR A 3 15.57 -8.35 7.08
CA TYR A 3 14.94 -7.86 5.85
C TYR A 3 15.52 -6.49 5.47
N ARG A 4 15.87 -6.34 4.21
CA ARG A 4 16.35 -5.06 3.69
C ARG A 4 15.53 -4.66 2.49
N ARG A 5 15.06 -3.40 2.50
CA ARG A 5 14.32 -2.87 1.37
C ARG A 5 15.28 -2.44 0.27
N ALA A 6 14.85 -2.67 -0.97
CA ALA A 6 15.56 -2.11 -2.12
C ALA A 6 15.28 -0.61 -2.17
N LEU A 7 16.32 0.20 -2.30
CA LEU A 7 16.20 1.66 -2.34
C LEU A 7 16.95 2.20 -3.55
N VAL A 8 16.33 2.05 -4.72
CA VAL A 8 16.91 2.54 -5.98
C VAL A 8 16.06 3.71 -6.44
N GLU A 9 16.67 4.89 -6.51
CA GLU A 9 15.99 6.12 -6.90
C GLU A 9 15.49 6.07 -8.34
N GLY A 10 14.30 6.59 -8.57
CA GLY A 10 13.72 6.66 -9.90
C GLY A 10 13.33 5.34 -10.51
N ALA A 11 13.35 4.28 -9.73
CA ALA A 11 13.13 2.93 -10.23
C ALA A 11 11.65 2.56 -10.26
N THR A 12 11.38 1.44 -10.89
CA THR A 12 10.05 0.84 -10.95
C THR A 12 9.99 -0.31 -9.96
N TYR A 13 8.90 -0.38 -9.21
CA TYR A 13 8.70 -1.39 -8.18
C TYR A 13 7.32 -2.03 -8.31
N PHE A 14 7.27 -3.32 -8.00
CA PHE A 14 6.03 -4.07 -7.81
C PHE A 14 5.80 -4.23 -6.32
N PHE A 15 4.57 -3.99 -5.88
CA PHE A 15 4.19 -4.07 -4.45
C PHE A 15 3.04 -5.02 -4.24
N THR A 16 3.06 -5.69 -3.10
CA THR A 16 1.90 -6.40 -2.55
C THR A 16 1.64 -5.84 -1.15
N VAL A 17 0.43 -5.35 -0.94
CA VAL A 17 0.05 -4.71 0.32
C VAL A 17 -1.22 -5.39 0.83
N ASN A 18 -1.17 -5.90 2.05
CA ASN A 18 -2.22 -6.74 2.60
C ASN A 18 -2.93 -6.10 3.78
N LEU A 19 -4.25 -6.32 3.85
CA LEU A 19 -4.97 -6.07 5.09
C LEU A 19 -4.58 -7.12 6.13
N ALA A 20 -4.66 -6.76 7.39
CA ALA A 20 -4.38 -7.68 8.48
C ALA A 20 -5.40 -8.81 8.54
N ASN A 21 -6.68 -8.49 8.31
CA ASN A 21 -7.74 -9.47 8.27
C ASN A 21 -7.91 -9.99 6.84
N ARG A 22 -7.43 -11.20 6.58
CA ARG A 22 -7.44 -11.76 5.23
C ARG A 22 -8.84 -12.19 4.76
N SER A 23 -9.83 -12.17 5.67
CA SER A 23 -11.23 -12.43 5.32
C SER A 23 -11.97 -11.15 4.95
N SER A 24 -11.34 -10.00 5.07
CA SER A 24 -11.96 -8.72 4.80
C SER A 24 -12.20 -8.51 3.31
N ARG A 25 -13.26 -7.76 3.00
CA ARG A 25 -13.55 -7.30 1.64
C ARG A 25 -13.41 -5.78 1.54
N LEU A 26 -12.74 -5.18 2.52
CA LEU A 26 -12.77 -3.74 2.72
C LEU A 26 -12.21 -2.96 1.55
N LEU A 27 -11.15 -3.46 0.91
CA LEU A 27 -10.54 -2.74 -0.20
C LEU A 27 -11.48 -2.60 -1.39
N VAL A 28 -12.32 -3.59 -1.64
CA VAL A 28 -13.31 -3.53 -2.70
C VAL A 28 -14.54 -2.76 -2.25
N ASP A 29 -15.03 -3.03 -1.04
CA ASP A 29 -16.22 -2.35 -0.51
C ASP A 29 -16.00 -0.85 -0.35
N ARG A 30 -14.78 -0.43 -0.06
CA ARG A 30 -14.40 0.97 0.12
C ARG A 30 -13.42 1.45 -0.95
N VAL A 31 -13.58 0.96 -2.16
CA VAL A 31 -12.62 1.26 -3.24
C VAL A 31 -12.58 2.75 -3.56
N HIS A 32 -13.68 3.47 -3.42
CA HIS A 32 -13.68 4.92 -3.66
C HIS A 32 -12.80 5.65 -2.65
N ASP A 33 -12.88 5.23 -1.38
CA ASP A 33 -12.03 5.82 -0.34
C ASP A 33 -10.56 5.54 -0.63
N LEU A 34 -10.26 4.34 -1.10
CA LEU A 34 -8.89 3.98 -1.48
C LEU A 34 -8.41 4.85 -2.64
N ARG A 35 -9.22 5.01 -3.67
CA ARG A 35 -8.86 5.83 -4.82
C ARG A 35 -8.61 7.28 -4.44
N GLU A 36 -9.47 7.84 -3.61
CA GLU A 36 -9.32 9.22 -3.17
C GLU A 36 -8.07 9.40 -2.32
N THR A 37 -7.76 8.42 -1.48
CA THR A 37 -6.54 8.45 -0.69
C THR A 37 -5.30 8.44 -1.58
N VAL A 38 -5.26 7.53 -2.54
CA VAL A 38 -4.14 7.42 -3.48
C VAL A 38 -3.99 8.70 -4.30
N ARG A 39 -5.11 9.26 -4.76
CA ARG A 39 -5.09 10.50 -5.53
C ARG A 39 -4.47 11.64 -4.73
N GLY A 40 -4.86 11.77 -3.46
CA GLY A 40 -4.32 12.80 -2.59
C GLY A 40 -2.82 12.63 -2.34
N VAL A 41 -2.38 11.40 -2.11
CA VAL A 41 -0.96 11.13 -1.90
C VAL A 41 -0.15 11.44 -3.16
N ARG A 42 -0.64 11.05 -4.34
CA ARG A 42 0.04 11.34 -5.61
C ARG A 42 0.14 12.83 -5.89
N ARG A 43 -0.86 13.60 -5.47
CA ARG A 43 -0.83 15.06 -5.64
C ARG A 43 0.28 15.69 -4.82
N ALA A 44 0.46 15.20 -3.59
CA ALA A 44 1.49 15.73 -2.69
C ALA A 44 2.87 15.13 -2.97
N HIS A 45 2.91 13.87 -3.38
CA HIS A 45 4.15 13.11 -3.61
C HIS A 45 4.04 12.36 -4.93
N PRO A 46 4.30 13.03 -6.06
CA PRO A 46 4.06 12.46 -7.39
C PRO A 46 4.78 11.15 -7.62
N LEU A 47 4.10 10.26 -8.33
CA LEU A 47 4.67 9.03 -8.85
C LEU A 47 3.82 8.60 -10.04
N GLU A 48 4.34 7.72 -10.86
CA GLU A 48 3.57 7.14 -11.95
C GLU A 48 3.06 5.77 -11.53
N ILE A 49 1.74 5.58 -11.62
CA ILE A 49 1.13 4.28 -11.41
C ILE A 49 1.03 3.60 -12.76
N ILE A 50 1.86 2.58 -12.96
CA ILE A 50 1.88 1.84 -14.23
C ILE A 50 0.70 0.88 -14.28
N ALA A 51 0.41 0.24 -13.15
CA ALA A 51 -0.69 -0.70 -13.06
C ALA A 51 -1.05 -0.90 -11.59
N TRP A 52 -2.31 -1.26 -11.34
CA TRP A 52 -2.66 -1.77 -10.02
C TRP A 52 -3.90 -2.63 -10.11
N VAL A 53 -4.00 -3.57 -9.17
CA VAL A 53 -5.12 -4.49 -9.04
C VAL A 53 -5.55 -4.49 -7.59
N VAL A 54 -6.83 -4.26 -7.35
CA VAL A 54 -7.41 -4.26 -6.01
C VAL A 54 -8.22 -5.54 -5.82
N LEU A 55 -7.86 -6.30 -4.81
CA LEU A 55 -8.59 -7.50 -4.40
C LEU A 55 -9.21 -7.22 -3.03
N PRO A 56 -10.14 -8.03 -2.55
CA PRO A 56 -10.85 -7.69 -1.32
C PRO A 56 -9.96 -7.40 -0.12
N ASP A 57 -8.90 -8.17 0.07
CA ASP A 57 -8.04 -8.09 1.26
C ASP A 57 -6.60 -7.71 0.97
N HIS A 58 -6.27 -7.45 -0.29
CA HIS A 58 -4.92 -7.00 -0.65
C HIS A 58 -4.93 -6.32 -2.00
N LEU A 59 -3.83 -5.67 -2.31
CA LEU A 59 -3.67 -5.04 -3.62
C LEU A 59 -2.26 -5.27 -4.12
N HIS A 60 -2.13 -5.18 -5.43
CA HIS A 60 -0.85 -5.15 -6.12
C HIS A 60 -0.75 -3.84 -6.88
N ALA A 61 0.44 -3.28 -6.90
CA ALA A 61 0.68 -2.04 -7.64
C ALA A 61 2.05 -2.07 -8.28
N VAL A 62 2.17 -1.45 -9.44
CA VAL A 62 3.45 -1.20 -10.08
C VAL A 62 3.60 0.31 -10.18
N TRP A 63 4.63 0.84 -9.53
CA TRP A 63 4.91 2.28 -9.50
C TRP A 63 6.27 2.56 -10.09
N GLN A 64 6.37 3.67 -10.79
CA GLN A 64 7.66 4.28 -11.10
C GLN A 64 7.80 5.56 -10.30
N LEU A 65 8.89 5.67 -9.55
CA LEU A 65 9.17 6.85 -8.73
C LEU A 65 9.88 7.91 -9.58
N PRO A 66 9.74 9.19 -9.18
CA PRO A 66 10.45 10.26 -9.86
C PRO A 66 11.96 10.10 -9.77
N GLU A 67 12.68 10.72 -10.70
CA GLU A 67 14.12 10.77 -10.66
C GLU A 67 14.59 11.28 -9.29
N GLY A 68 15.57 10.60 -8.72
CA GLY A 68 16.13 10.98 -7.43
C GLY A 68 15.31 10.58 -6.22
N ASP A 69 14.23 9.83 -6.40
CA ASP A 69 13.27 9.52 -5.35
C ASP A 69 13.19 8.01 -5.14
N ALA A 70 13.33 7.57 -3.90
CA ALA A 70 13.14 6.19 -3.50
C ALA A 70 12.13 6.08 -2.35
N GLY A 71 11.24 7.05 -2.24
CA GLY A 71 10.33 7.21 -1.10
C GLY A 71 9.04 6.42 -1.19
N TYR A 72 9.10 5.16 -1.55
CA TYR A 72 7.88 4.34 -1.62
C TYR A 72 7.31 4.01 -0.24
N SER A 73 8.17 3.80 0.76
CA SER A 73 7.69 3.49 2.10
C SER A 73 6.89 4.64 2.70
N MET A 74 7.35 5.87 2.50
CA MET A 74 6.63 7.06 2.94
C MET A 74 5.27 7.13 2.27
N ARG A 75 5.22 6.91 0.95
CA ARG A 75 3.96 6.96 0.21
C ARG A 75 2.99 5.88 0.68
N TRP A 76 3.45 4.65 0.89
CA TRP A 76 2.59 3.59 1.41
C TRP A 76 2.10 3.90 2.82
N GLY A 77 2.95 4.49 3.65
CA GLY A 77 2.54 4.93 4.98
C GLY A 77 1.40 5.94 4.93
N LEU A 78 1.51 6.91 4.02
CA LEU A 78 0.46 7.92 3.83
C LEU A 78 -0.82 7.31 3.27
N ILE A 79 -0.71 6.38 2.34
CA ILE A 79 -1.88 5.70 1.77
C ILE A 79 -2.58 4.85 2.83
N LYS A 80 -1.81 4.03 3.55
CA LYS A 80 -2.37 3.16 4.58
C LYS A 80 -3.06 3.99 5.68
N GLY A 81 -2.39 5.02 6.16
CA GLY A 81 -2.94 5.89 7.19
C GLY A 81 -4.15 6.68 6.70
N GLY A 82 -4.06 7.22 5.50
CA GLY A 82 -5.14 7.99 4.92
C GLY A 82 -6.39 7.16 4.67
N PHE A 83 -6.22 5.95 4.17
CA PHE A 83 -7.35 5.04 3.97
C PHE A 83 -7.97 4.66 5.31
N SER A 84 -7.15 4.31 6.30
CA SER A 84 -7.65 3.94 7.63
C SER A 84 -8.50 5.04 8.25
N ARG A 85 -8.11 6.29 8.08
CA ARG A 85 -8.87 7.42 8.63
C ARG A 85 -10.23 7.61 7.96
N ARG A 86 -10.38 7.14 6.73
CA ARG A 86 -11.66 7.25 6.00
C ARG A 86 -12.63 6.14 6.35
N ILE A 87 -12.17 5.10 7.01
CA ILE A 87 -12.99 3.93 7.33
C ILE A 87 -13.59 4.09 8.73
N PRO A 88 -14.90 3.86 8.90
CA PRO A 88 -15.51 3.92 10.22
C PRO A 88 -14.84 2.98 11.21
N GLU A 89 -14.74 3.42 12.45
CA GLU A 89 -13.95 2.71 13.45
C GLU A 89 -14.40 1.27 13.66
N GLY A 90 -15.70 1.03 13.64
CA GLY A 90 -16.24 -0.31 13.82
C GLY A 90 -15.84 -1.30 12.73
N GLU A 91 -15.41 -0.81 11.57
CA GLU A 91 -14.99 -1.65 10.46
C GLU A 91 -13.48 -1.86 10.44
N ARG A 92 -12.72 -1.07 11.20
CA ARG A 92 -11.27 -1.03 11.06
C ARG A 92 -10.54 -2.08 11.84
N VAL A 93 -10.97 -2.38 13.04
CA VAL A 93 -10.17 -3.13 14.00
C VAL A 93 -11.02 -4.21 14.69
N GLY A 94 -10.57 -5.45 14.63
CA GLY A 94 -11.17 -6.53 15.39
C GLY A 94 -10.84 -6.40 16.87
N GLU A 95 -11.59 -7.12 17.71
CA GLU A 95 -11.47 -7.03 19.17
C GLU A 95 -10.05 -7.33 19.65
N SER A 96 -9.43 -8.39 19.15
CA SER A 96 -8.11 -8.77 19.64
C SER A 96 -7.06 -7.72 19.29
N ARG A 97 -7.20 -7.08 18.14
CA ARG A 97 -6.23 -6.06 17.72
C ARG A 97 -6.40 -4.79 18.52
N LYS A 98 -7.63 -4.45 18.88
CA LYS A 98 -7.90 -3.32 19.77
C LYS A 98 -7.22 -3.52 21.11
N ARG A 99 -7.36 -4.71 21.69
CA ARG A 99 -6.74 -5.02 22.98
C ARG A 99 -5.22 -4.91 22.92
N LYS A 100 -4.62 -5.25 21.80
CA LYS A 100 -3.18 -5.17 21.62
C LYS A 100 -2.69 -3.77 21.32
N GLY A 101 -3.59 -2.82 21.16
CA GLY A 101 -3.22 -1.46 20.80
C GLY A 101 -2.74 -1.32 19.36
N GLU A 102 -2.99 -2.30 18.52
CA GLU A 102 -2.60 -2.25 17.13
C GLU A 102 -3.57 -1.38 16.35
N ARG A 103 -3.07 -0.68 15.33
CA ARG A 103 -3.91 0.09 14.42
C ARG A 103 -4.68 -0.80 13.48
N GLY A 104 -4.21 -2.00 13.31
CA GLY A 104 -4.95 -3.15 12.94
C GLY A 104 -5.54 -3.30 11.57
N LEU A 105 -5.70 -2.27 10.78
CA LEU A 105 -6.32 -2.44 9.48
C LEU A 105 -5.37 -3.12 8.48
N TRP A 106 -4.11 -2.71 8.47
CA TRP A 106 -3.11 -3.18 7.53
C TRP A 106 -2.07 -4.04 8.22
N GLN A 107 -1.47 -4.98 7.46
CA GLN A 107 -0.25 -5.62 7.92
C GLN A 107 0.84 -4.56 8.00
N ARG A 108 1.73 -4.69 8.98
CA ARG A 108 2.75 -3.67 9.22
C ARG A 108 3.70 -3.51 8.06
N ARG A 109 4.01 -4.62 7.40
CA ARG A 109 4.94 -4.62 6.27
C ARG A 109 4.18 -4.89 4.99
N PHE A 110 4.73 -4.39 3.91
CA PHE A 110 4.32 -4.76 2.57
C PHE A 110 5.51 -5.39 1.87
N TRP A 111 5.24 -6.10 0.80
CA TRP A 111 6.29 -6.71 0.00
C TRP A 111 6.58 -5.83 -1.20
N GLU A 112 7.90 -5.64 -1.53
CA GLU A 112 8.30 -4.90 -2.71
C GLU A 112 9.30 -5.71 -3.52
N HIS A 113 9.26 -5.52 -4.82
CA HIS A 113 10.17 -6.13 -5.76
C HIS A 113 10.63 -5.08 -6.75
N LEU A 114 11.94 -4.88 -6.84
CA LEU A 114 12.53 -3.97 -7.82
C LEU A 114 12.38 -4.58 -9.21
N VAL A 115 11.74 -3.85 -10.10
CA VAL A 115 11.57 -4.28 -11.50
C VAL A 115 12.81 -3.83 -12.27
N ARG A 116 13.62 -4.78 -12.73
CA ARG A 116 14.90 -4.49 -13.37
C ARG A 116 14.76 -4.35 -14.87
N ASP A 117 13.84 -5.09 -15.46
CA ASP A 117 13.60 -5.05 -16.89
C ASP A 117 12.20 -5.58 -17.18
N GLN A 118 11.84 -5.62 -18.44
CA GLN A 118 10.51 -6.04 -18.85
C GLN A 118 10.18 -7.47 -18.44
N ALA A 119 11.18 -8.35 -18.38
CA ALA A 119 10.96 -9.74 -18.00
C ALA A 119 10.47 -9.87 -16.54
N ASP A 120 10.87 -8.95 -15.67
CA ASP A 120 10.44 -8.95 -14.27
C ASP A 120 8.94 -8.70 -14.12
N LEU A 121 8.28 -8.17 -15.13
CA LEU A 121 6.85 -7.89 -15.10
C LEU A 121 5.98 -9.04 -15.62
N GLN A 122 6.57 -10.07 -16.16
CA GLN A 122 5.85 -11.20 -16.76
C GLN A 122 5.64 -12.36 -15.81
#